data_67ec49fafe508930562eb03623a04536
#
_entry.id   67ec49fafe508930562eb03623a04536
#
_cell.length_a   1.000
_cell.length_b   1.000
_cell.length_c   1.000
_cell.angle_alpha   90.00
_cell.angle_beta   90.00
_cell.angle_gamma   90.00
#
_symmetry.space_group_name_H-M   'P 1'
#
loop_
_entity.id
_entity.type
_entity.pdbx_description
1 polymer ?
#
loop_
_entity_poly.entity_id
_entity_poly.type
_entity_poly.pdbx_seq_one_letter_code
_entity_poly.pdbx_strand_id
1 'polypeptide(L)'
;IIDPIMDWMDEDETSNPKGAETEDYYSELDPPYKAKNGPVDTVRELLLVKGFSEVLLTGGSFDPATLDGDYKENRFSSSYNRFSETNNIVIAGLENMLTTYGDGKINIQSADYDVLRTLPEVDDILARAIIEERELIEDDEPQPFTSVEDLFERIEGLDDSIRNMISVDSEYFRITSVGRVNN
;
A
#
# COMPACT_ATOMS: atom_id res chain seq x y z
N ILE A 1 3.22 -3.81 -12.42
CA ILE A 1 2.03 -3.64 -11.56
C ILE A 1 1.39 -2.26 -11.77
N ILE A 2 2.16 -1.17 -11.93
CA ILE A 2 1.59 0.18 -12.08
C ILE A 2 0.78 0.30 -13.39
N ASP A 3 1.35 -0.11 -14.52
CA ASP A 3 0.69 0.00 -15.82
C ASP A 3 -0.71 -0.65 -15.84
N PRO A 4 -0.90 -1.92 -15.35
CA PRO A 4 -2.24 -2.52 -15.29
C PRO A 4 -3.24 -1.80 -14.37
N ILE A 5 -2.77 -1.11 -13.31
CA ILE A 5 -3.67 -0.30 -12.47
C ILE A 5 -4.09 0.94 -13.23
N MET A 6 -3.18 1.57 -13.97
CA MET A 6 -3.49 2.76 -14.77
C MET A 6 -4.52 2.42 -15.84
N ASP A 7 -4.31 1.35 -16.61
CA ASP A 7 -5.23 0.87 -17.65
C ASP A 7 -6.60 0.46 -17.05
N TRP A 8 -6.61 -0.13 -15.83
CA TRP A 8 -7.86 -0.46 -15.14
C TRP A 8 -8.69 0.77 -14.79
N MET A 9 -8.03 1.91 -14.55
CA MET A 9 -8.65 3.11 -14.00
C MET A 9 -8.90 4.22 -15.04
N ASP A 10 -8.15 4.28 -16.13
CA ASP A 10 -8.35 5.30 -17.16
C ASP A 10 -9.56 4.97 -18.07
N GLU A 11 -9.97 5.92 -18.89
CA GLU A 11 -11.19 5.80 -19.69
C GLU A 11 -10.94 5.25 -21.10
N ASP A 12 -9.68 5.10 -21.49
CA ASP A 12 -9.36 4.64 -22.83
C ASP A 12 -9.11 3.10 -22.88
N GLU A 13 -8.89 2.56 -24.08
CA GLU A 13 -8.66 1.13 -24.30
C GLU A 13 -7.24 0.90 -24.87
N THR A 14 -6.30 1.80 -24.52
CA THR A 14 -4.93 1.76 -25.05
C THR A 14 -3.97 1.24 -23.98
N SER A 15 -3.61 -0.03 -24.08
CA SER A 15 -2.71 -0.66 -23.10
C SER A 15 -1.37 0.05 -22.99
N ASN A 16 -0.96 0.33 -21.78
CA ASN A 16 0.40 0.70 -21.44
C ASN A 16 1.37 -0.48 -21.74
N PRO A 17 2.67 -0.27 -21.88
CA PRO A 17 3.62 -1.31 -22.32
C PRO A 17 3.59 -2.61 -21.54
N LYS A 18 3.25 -2.58 -20.26
CA LYS A 18 3.08 -3.76 -19.37
C LYS A 18 1.67 -3.81 -18.78
N GLY A 19 0.76 -3.08 -19.35
CA GLY A 19 -0.60 -2.94 -18.92
C GLY A 19 -1.53 -4.05 -19.40
N ALA A 20 -2.83 -3.81 -19.30
CA ALA A 20 -3.86 -4.73 -19.73
C ALA A 20 -5.19 -4.02 -19.90
N GLU A 21 -5.79 -4.19 -21.06
CA GLU A 21 -7.09 -3.68 -21.39
C GLU A 21 -8.11 -4.80 -21.65
N THR A 22 -9.36 -4.41 -21.87
CA THR A 22 -10.45 -5.36 -22.09
C THR A 22 -10.16 -6.30 -23.24
N GLU A 23 -9.79 -5.76 -24.42
CA GLU A 23 -9.70 -6.57 -25.64
C GLU A 23 -8.42 -7.41 -25.73
N ASP A 24 -7.31 -6.93 -25.19
CA ASP A 24 -6.02 -7.58 -25.30
C ASP A 24 -5.69 -8.52 -24.13
N TYR A 25 -6.45 -8.46 -23.04
CA TYR A 25 -6.17 -9.29 -21.86
C TYR A 25 -7.43 -9.82 -21.17
N TYR A 26 -8.32 -8.94 -20.67
CA TYR A 26 -9.40 -9.38 -19.77
C TYR A 26 -10.50 -10.17 -20.45
N SER A 27 -10.75 -9.96 -21.76
CA SER A 27 -11.70 -10.74 -22.53
C SER A 27 -11.21 -12.16 -22.89
N GLU A 28 -9.89 -12.41 -22.79
CA GLU A 28 -9.29 -13.72 -23.05
C GLU A 28 -9.22 -14.62 -21.82
N LEU A 29 -9.57 -14.12 -20.65
CA LEU A 29 -9.61 -14.86 -19.39
C LEU A 29 -10.82 -15.82 -19.31
N ASP A 30 -10.79 -16.76 -18.39
CA ASP A 30 -11.90 -17.68 -18.10
C ASP A 30 -12.28 -17.60 -16.60
N PRO A 31 -13.44 -17.02 -16.23
CA PRO A 31 -14.42 -16.33 -17.09
C PRO A 31 -13.90 -14.98 -17.60
N PRO A 32 -14.32 -14.55 -18.80
CA PRO A 32 -13.96 -13.25 -19.34
C PRO A 32 -14.67 -12.11 -18.61
N TYR A 33 -13.98 -10.98 -18.51
CA TYR A 33 -14.57 -9.75 -17.99
C TYR A 33 -13.95 -8.52 -18.69
N LYS A 34 -14.34 -7.32 -18.28
CA LYS A 34 -13.86 -6.06 -18.85
C LYS A 34 -13.05 -5.30 -17.83
N ALA A 35 -12.06 -4.53 -18.29
CA ALA A 35 -11.47 -3.47 -17.49
C ALA A 35 -12.58 -2.52 -16.99
N LYS A 36 -12.37 -1.94 -15.82
CA LYS A 36 -13.40 -1.09 -15.21
C LYS A 36 -13.48 0.29 -15.88
N ASN A 37 -12.36 0.77 -16.39
CA ASN A 37 -12.19 2.10 -16.96
C ASN A 37 -12.73 3.19 -16.03
N GLY A 38 -12.31 3.12 -14.76
CA GLY A 38 -12.77 4.02 -13.72
C GLY A 38 -12.11 3.76 -12.36
N PRO A 39 -12.38 4.61 -11.37
CA PRO A 39 -11.76 4.52 -10.06
C PRO A 39 -12.06 3.19 -9.35
N VAL A 40 -11.09 2.68 -8.62
CA VAL A 40 -11.20 1.46 -7.81
C VAL A 40 -12.14 1.69 -6.63
N ASP A 41 -13.19 0.88 -6.48
CA ASP A 41 -14.16 1.00 -5.39
C ASP A 41 -13.67 0.39 -4.07
N THR A 42 -12.93 -0.70 -4.16
CA THR A 42 -12.39 -1.42 -3.00
C THR A 42 -10.98 -1.91 -3.26
N VAL A 43 -10.14 -1.98 -2.22
CA VAL A 43 -8.77 -2.51 -2.35
C VAL A 43 -8.78 -3.95 -2.90
N ARG A 44 -9.77 -4.77 -2.57
CA ARG A 44 -9.88 -6.15 -3.08
C ARG A 44 -10.21 -6.25 -4.57
N GLU A 45 -10.70 -5.18 -5.18
CA GLU A 45 -10.90 -5.10 -6.63
C GLU A 45 -9.57 -5.25 -7.40
N LEU A 46 -8.44 -4.91 -6.76
CA LEU A 46 -7.11 -5.14 -7.33
C LEU A 46 -6.84 -6.61 -7.70
N LEU A 47 -7.56 -7.57 -7.09
CA LEU A 47 -7.47 -8.98 -7.49
C LEU A 47 -7.99 -9.26 -8.91
N LEU A 48 -8.73 -8.33 -9.50
CA LEU A 48 -9.17 -8.38 -10.89
C LEU A 48 -8.13 -7.77 -11.85
N VAL A 49 -7.17 -7.03 -11.32
CA VAL A 49 -6.16 -6.34 -12.12
C VAL A 49 -4.99 -7.30 -12.43
N LYS A 50 -4.55 -7.31 -13.68
CA LYS A 50 -3.41 -8.12 -14.12
C LYS A 50 -2.19 -7.97 -13.21
N GLY A 51 -1.63 -9.09 -12.79
CA GLY A 51 -0.42 -9.14 -11.96
C GLY A 51 -0.67 -9.04 -10.45
N PHE A 52 -1.92 -8.87 -9.99
CA PHE A 52 -2.28 -9.01 -8.59
C PHE A 52 -2.64 -10.44 -8.23
N SER A 53 -2.32 -10.82 -7.01
CA SER A 53 -2.66 -12.12 -6.44
C SER A 53 -3.10 -11.95 -4.98
N GLU A 54 -3.80 -12.96 -4.45
CA GLU A 54 -4.20 -12.96 -3.03
C GLU A 54 -2.98 -12.77 -2.10
N VAL A 55 -1.85 -13.45 -2.38
CA VAL A 55 -0.63 -13.32 -1.57
C VAL A 55 -0.05 -11.91 -1.61
N LEU A 56 -0.07 -11.24 -2.76
CA LEU A 56 0.40 -9.87 -2.86
C LEU A 56 -0.52 -8.91 -2.09
N LEU A 57 -1.82 -9.16 -2.12
CA LEU A 57 -2.80 -8.30 -1.46
C LEU A 57 -2.85 -8.54 0.05
N THR A 58 -2.99 -9.78 0.49
CA THR A 58 -3.19 -10.11 1.92
C THR A 58 -1.90 -10.42 2.67
N GLY A 59 -0.80 -10.58 1.94
CA GLY A 59 0.47 -11.03 2.50
C GLY A 59 0.55 -12.54 2.63
N GLY A 60 1.69 -13.02 3.03
CA GLY A 60 1.96 -14.45 3.24
C GLY A 60 3.36 -14.85 2.82
N SER A 61 3.61 -16.16 2.83
CA SER A 61 4.86 -16.73 2.34
C SER A 61 4.60 -17.58 1.10
N PHE A 62 5.47 -17.48 0.13
CA PHE A 62 5.43 -18.35 -1.03
C PHE A 62 6.83 -18.85 -1.41
N ASP A 63 6.90 -20.02 -2.05
CA ASP A 63 8.13 -20.55 -2.61
C ASP A 63 8.29 -20.01 -4.05
N PRO A 64 9.36 -19.24 -4.33
CA PRO A 64 9.64 -18.73 -5.67
C PRO A 64 9.78 -19.81 -6.74
N ALA A 65 10.09 -21.05 -6.34
CA ALA A 65 10.20 -22.18 -7.27
C ALA A 65 8.85 -22.60 -7.86
N THR A 66 7.74 -22.23 -7.21
CA THR A 66 6.38 -22.52 -7.67
C THR A 66 5.81 -21.49 -8.65
N LEU A 67 6.52 -20.39 -8.89
CA LEU A 67 6.10 -19.37 -9.84
C LEU A 67 6.33 -19.86 -11.28
N ASP A 68 5.27 -19.80 -12.08
CA ASP A 68 5.36 -20.08 -13.52
C ASP A 68 6.16 -18.97 -14.26
N GLY A 69 6.68 -19.31 -15.44
CA GLY A 69 7.75 -18.62 -16.18
C GLY A 69 7.76 -17.09 -16.25
N ASP A 70 6.61 -16.42 -16.29
CA ASP A 70 6.52 -14.96 -16.45
C ASP A 70 6.90 -14.15 -15.20
N TYR A 71 6.86 -14.75 -14.02
CA TYR A 71 7.21 -14.09 -12.76
C TYR A 71 8.71 -14.17 -12.41
N LYS A 72 9.49 -15.01 -13.12
CA LYS A 72 10.93 -15.21 -12.84
C LYS A 72 11.80 -14.02 -13.24
N GLU A 73 11.35 -13.16 -14.16
CA GLU A 73 12.12 -12.00 -14.62
C GLU A 73 11.93 -10.73 -13.78
N ASN A 74 10.87 -10.63 -12.97
CA ASN A 74 10.69 -9.52 -12.06
C ASN A 74 11.49 -9.76 -10.78
N ARG A 75 12.71 -9.27 -10.78
CA ARG A 75 13.63 -9.23 -9.64
C ARG A 75 12.97 -8.57 -8.43
N PHE A 76 12.28 -9.33 -7.61
CA PHE A 76 12.16 -9.01 -6.18
C PHE A 76 13.55 -9.27 -5.57
N SER A 77 14.44 -8.30 -5.78
CA SER A 77 15.82 -8.39 -5.33
C SER A 77 15.91 -8.04 -3.87
N SER A 78 16.13 -9.06 -3.06
CA SER A 78 17.24 -9.14 -2.11
C SER A 78 17.28 -8.33 -0.82
N SER A 79 16.28 -7.58 -0.38
CA SER A 79 16.39 -6.93 0.95
C SER A 79 15.77 -7.72 2.11
N TYR A 80 14.93 -8.72 1.84
CA TYR A 80 14.20 -9.48 2.87
C TYR A 80 14.75 -10.89 3.17
N ASN A 81 15.83 -11.31 2.52
CA ASN A 81 16.37 -12.67 2.62
C ASN A 81 17.49 -12.80 3.66
N ARG A 82 17.27 -12.47 4.93
CA ARG A 82 18.39 -12.67 5.88
C ARG A 82 18.20 -13.75 6.93
N PHE A 83 17.02 -14.37 7.11
CA PHE A 83 16.81 -15.33 8.22
C PHE A 83 15.86 -16.50 7.93
N SER A 84 15.71 -16.98 6.69
CA SER A 84 14.94 -18.21 6.46
C SER A 84 15.83 -19.31 5.90
N GLU A 85 15.93 -20.43 6.60
CA GLU A 85 16.50 -21.69 6.08
C GLU A 85 15.62 -22.33 5.00
N THR A 86 14.44 -21.74 4.75
CA THR A 86 13.53 -22.08 3.65
C THR A 86 13.62 -20.99 2.59
N ASN A 87 13.61 -21.37 1.30
CA ASN A 87 13.62 -20.44 0.17
C ASN A 87 12.32 -19.60 0.05
N ASN A 88 11.49 -19.56 1.07
CA ASN A 88 10.22 -18.85 1.07
C ASN A 88 10.44 -17.33 1.18
N ILE A 89 9.83 -16.59 0.27
CA ILE A 89 9.72 -15.13 0.35
C ILE A 89 8.48 -14.80 1.19
N VAL A 90 8.66 -13.94 2.20
CA VAL A 90 7.55 -13.38 2.97
C VAL A 90 7.20 -12.03 2.38
N ILE A 91 5.94 -11.84 2.01
CA ILE A 91 5.40 -10.59 1.49
C ILE A 91 4.48 -9.97 2.56
N ALA A 92 4.73 -8.73 2.91
CA ALA A 92 3.75 -7.91 3.61
C ALA A 92 2.61 -7.58 2.65
N GLY A 93 1.37 -7.87 3.04
CA GLY A 93 0.21 -7.63 2.19
C GLY A 93 -0.06 -6.14 1.99
N LEU A 94 -0.47 -5.77 0.79
CA LEU A 94 -0.81 -4.40 0.43
C LEU A 94 -2.17 -3.94 1.01
N GLU A 95 -3.05 -4.86 1.41
CA GLU A 95 -4.42 -4.56 1.84
C GLU A 95 -4.47 -3.58 3.02
N ASN A 96 -3.48 -3.65 3.92
CA ASN A 96 -3.38 -2.75 5.07
C ASN A 96 -2.66 -1.43 4.76
N MET A 97 -2.01 -1.32 3.60
CA MET A 97 -1.25 -0.15 3.18
C MET A 97 -2.02 0.73 2.19
N LEU A 98 -3.11 0.22 1.64
CA LEU A 98 -3.89 0.87 0.61
C LEU A 98 -5.30 1.24 1.12
N THR A 99 -5.82 2.34 0.59
CA THR A 99 -7.21 2.74 0.77
C THR A 99 -7.76 3.31 -0.54
N THR A 100 -9.07 3.16 -0.75
CA THR A 100 -9.79 3.81 -1.83
C THR A 100 -10.51 5.07 -1.36
N TYR A 101 -10.33 5.45 -0.10
CA TYR A 101 -10.92 6.64 0.51
C TYR A 101 -9.83 7.66 0.86
N GLY A 102 -10.13 8.93 0.66
CA GLY A 102 -9.22 10.01 1.02
C GLY A 102 -8.86 10.91 -0.16
N ASP A 103 -8.05 11.90 0.12
CA ASP A 103 -7.52 12.89 -0.83
C ASP A 103 -6.13 12.51 -1.39
N GLY A 104 -5.69 11.27 -1.15
CA GLY A 104 -4.38 10.76 -1.57
C GLY A 104 -3.24 11.12 -0.63
N LYS A 105 -3.51 11.75 0.51
CA LYS A 105 -2.51 12.06 1.52
C LYS A 105 -2.43 11.00 2.61
N ILE A 106 -1.23 10.78 3.11
CA ILE A 106 -0.95 9.90 4.24
C ILE A 106 -1.09 10.69 5.53
N ASN A 107 -2.01 10.27 6.41
CA ASN A 107 -2.12 10.86 7.73
C ASN A 107 -1.02 10.31 8.65
N ILE A 108 -0.03 11.16 8.97
CA ILE A 108 1.11 10.80 9.80
C ILE A 108 0.76 10.49 11.26
N GLN A 109 -0.41 10.95 11.74
CA GLN A 109 -0.88 10.65 13.11
C GLN A 109 -1.33 9.20 13.27
N SER A 110 -1.75 8.54 12.17
CA SER A 110 -2.33 7.19 12.20
C SER A 110 -1.66 6.19 11.28
N ALA A 111 -0.79 6.63 10.38
CA ALA A 111 -0.10 5.75 9.44
C ALA A 111 0.80 4.75 10.18
N ASP A 112 0.71 3.47 9.80
CA ASP A 112 1.59 2.44 10.30
C ASP A 112 3.02 2.61 9.76
N TYR A 113 3.98 1.96 10.42
CA TYR A 113 5.40 2.00 10.04
C TYR A 113 5.62 1.70 8.55
N ASP A 114 4.98 0.65 8.02
CA ASP A 114 5.15 0.24 6.62
C ASP A 114 4.60 1.30 5.65
N VAL A 115 3.52 1.99 6.01
CA VAL A 115 2.95 3.10 5.23
C VAL A 115 3.87 4.30 5.24
N LEU A 116 4.42 4.69 6.40
CA LEU A 116 5.38 5.79 6.50
C LEU A 116 6.62 5.55 5.64
N ARG A 117 7.09 4.29 5.56
CA ARG A 117 8.22 3.86 4.74
C ARG A 117 7.97 3.96 3.22
N THR A 118 6.73 4.15 2.79
CA THR A 118 6.42 4.39 1.37
C THR A 118 6.66 5.85 0.95
N LEU A 119 6.80 6.76 1.91
CA LEU A 119 7.09 8.16 1.63
C LEU A 119 8.52 8.30 1.09
N PRO A 120 8.75 9.19 0.09
CA PRO A 120 10.08 9.48 -0.42
C PRO A 120 11.04 9.90 0.68
N GLU A 121 12.27 9.39 0.63
CA GLU A 121 13.37 9.71 1.58
C GLU A 121 13.07 9.40 3.06
N VAL A 122 11.94 8.78 3.39
CA VAL A 122 11.64 8.32 4.75
C VAL A 122 12.20 6.92 4.95
N ASP A 123 13.33 6.83 5.62
CA ASP A 123 13.98 5.56 5.98
C ASP A 123 13.45 4.98 7.29
N ASP A 124 14.04 3.85 7.74
CA ASP A 124 13.66 3.16 8.98
C ASP A 124 13.80 4.05 10.22
N ILE A 125 14.79 4.95 10.22
CA ILE A 125 15.07 5.84 11.35
C ILE A 125 14.01 6.92 11.42
N LEU A 126 13.72 7.58 10.30
CA LEU A 126 12.71 8.63 10.22
C LEU A 126 11.30 8.11 10.49
N ALA A 127 10.93 6.94 9.95
CA ALA A 127 9.62 6.34 10.21
C ALA A 127 9.43 6.05 11.72
N ARG A 128 10.45 5.52 12.40
CA ARG A 128 10.42 5.31 13.86
C ARG A 128 10.37 6.61 14.63
N ALA A 129 11.16 7.61 14.24
CA ALA A 129 11.15 8.91 14.88
C ALA A 129 9.77 9.58 14.82
N ILE A 130 9.07 9.49 13.66
CA ILE A 130 7.69 9.99 13.52
C ILE A 130 6.75 9.28 14.50
N ILE A 131 6.85 7.94 14.60
CA ILE A 131 5.98 7.16 15.50
C ILE A 131 6.26 7.49 16.96
N GLU A 132 7.54 7.51 17.35
CA GLU A 132 7.95 7.82 18.72
C GLU A 132 7.50 9.22 19.12
N GLU A 133 7.65 10.21 18.24
CA GLU A 133 7.34 11.59 18.50
C GLU A 133 5.83 11.85 18.64
N ARG A 134 4.99 11.24 17.80
CA ARG A 134 3.52 11.39 17.90
C ARG A 134 2.92 10.67 19.12
N GLU A 135 3.64 9.68 19.66
CA GLU A 135 3.22 8.90 20.84
C GLU A 135 3.79 9.47 22.15
N LEU A 136 4.54 10.57 22.09
CA LEU A 136 5.05 11.24 23.30
C LEU A 136 3.90 11.67 24.18
N ILE A 137 4.11 11.49 25.50
CA ILE A 137 3.24 12.00 26.55
C ILE A 137 4.07 12.91 27.44
N GLU A 138 3.68 14.17 27.52
CA GLU A 138 4.27 15.14 28.43
C GLU A 138 3.20 15.64 29.42
N ASP A 139 3.52 15.68 30.71
CA ASP A 139 2.60 16.10 31.77
C ASP A 139 1.24 15.35 31.75
N ASP A 140 1.24 14.06 31.44
CA ASP A 140 0.06 13.19 31.23
C ASP A 140 -0.82 13.58 30.03
N GLU A 141 -0.34 14.42 29.12
CA GLU A 141 -1.04 14.86 27.92
C GLU A 141 -0.34 14.32 26.65
N PRO A 142 -1.10 13.71 25.69
CA PRO A 142 -0.56 13.33 24.38
C PRO A 142 -0.03 14.54 23.62
N GLN A 143 1.07 14.35 22.90
CA GLN A 143 1.72 15.40 22.07
C GLN A 143 1.60 15.09 20.55
N PRO A 144 0.38 15.03 19.98
CA PRO A 144 0.21 14.79 18.56
C PRO A 144 0.80 15.96 17.75
N PHE A 145 1.13 15.70 16.48
CA PHE A 145 1.49 16.79 15.57
C PHE A 145 0.28 17.68 15.32
N THR A 146 0.46 18.99 15.44
CA THR A 146 -0.62 19.97 15.24
C THR A 146 -0.75 20.44 13.79
N SER A 147 0.31 20.30 13.01
CA SER A 147 0.35 20.66 11.60
C SER A 147 1.50 19.92 10.89
N VAL A 148 1.55 19.99 9.55
CA VAL A 148 2.69 19.48 8.78
C VAL A 148 3.97 20.26 9.13
N GLU A 149 3.88 21.54 9.38
CA GLU A 149 5.00 22.38 9.80
C GLU A 149 5.56 21.93 11.14
N ASP A 150 4.69 21.64 12.13
CA ASP A 150 5.08 21.13 13.45
C ASP A 150 5.84 19.79 13.33
N LEU A 151 5.43 18.90 12.42
CA LEU A 151 6.20 17.67 12.12
C LEU A 151 7.62 18.00 11.67
N PHE A 152 7.77 18.94 10.72
CA PHE A 152 9.09 19.30 10.19
C PHE A 152 9.97 20.07 11.19
N GLU A 153 9.37 20.73 12.16
CA GLU A 153 10.10 21.37 13.27
C GLU A 153 10.59 20.34 14.30
N ARG A 154 9.81 19.28 14.54
CA ARG A 154 10.11 18.26 15.55
C ARG A 154 10.96 17.12 15.02
N ILE A 155 10.88 16.79 13.73
CA ILE A 155 11.65 15.70 13.10
C ILE A 155 12.66 16.28 12.13
N GLU A 156 13.93 16.24 12.51
CA GLU A 156 15.04 16.65 11.65
C GLU A 156 15.28 15.61 10.52
N GLY A 157 15.61 16.09 9.33
CA GLY A 157 16.02 15.24 8.21
C GLY A 157 14.89 14.81 7.26
N LEU A 158 13.66 15.26 7.48
CA LEU A 158 12.58 15.07 6.52
C LEU A 158 12.79 15.90 5.26
N ASP A 159 12.55 15.28 4.10
CA ASP A 159 12.61 15.96 2.81
C ASP A 159 11.33 16.73 2.50
N ASP A 160 11.46 17.95 1.99
CA ASP A 160 10.30 18.80 1.65
C ASP A 160 9.36 18.20 0.60
N SER A 161 9.82 17.22 -0.19
CA SER A 161 9.00 16.57 -1.22
C SER A 161 7.75 15.87 -0.65
N ILE A 162 7.79 15.45 0.64
CA ILE A 162 6.67 14.77 1.27
C ILE A 162 5.56 15.72 1.75
N ARG A 163 5.79 17.04 1.84
CA ARG A 163 4.82 17.99 2.40
C ARG A 163 3.42 17.91 1.78
N ASN A 164 3.36 17.73 0.47
CA ASN A 164 2.10 17.64 -0.26
C ASN A 164 1.47 16.25 -0.23
N MET A 165 2.21 15.26 0.27
CA MET A 165 1.79 13.84 0.33
C MET A 165 1.24 13.44 1.70
N ILE A 166 1.34 14.33 2.70
CA ILE A 166 0.98 14.04 4.08
C ILE A 166 -0.07 14.99 4.63
N SER A 167 -0.76 14.55 5.68
CA SER A 167 -1.67 15.37 6.49
C SER A 167 -1.54 14.97 7.96
N VAL A 168 -2.08 15.80 8.87
CA VAL A 168 -2.23 15.48 10.29
C VAL A 168 -3.68 15.18 10.67
N ASP A 169 -4.62 15.44 9.76
CA ASP A 169 -6.06 15.26 9.96
C ASP A 169 -6.59 14.07 9.17
N SER A 170 -7.65 13.44 9.66
CA SER A 170 -8.42 12.41 8.97
C SER A 170 -9.85 12.85 8.75
N GLU A 171 -10.30 12.78 7.49
CA GLU A 171 -11.70 12.98 7.12
C GLU A 171 -12.50 11.66 7.10
N TYR A 172 -11.79 10.53 6.99
CA TYR A 172 -12.39 9.20 6.85
C TYR A 172 -12.00 8.30 8.01
N PHE A 173 -12.98 7.60 8.56
CA PHE A 173 -12.78 6.69 9.69
C PHE A 173 -13.42 5.34 9.37
N ARG A 174 -12.70 4.24 9.64
CA ARG A 174 -13.23 2.88 9.59
C ARG A 174 -13.66 2.45 10.99
N ILE A 175 -14.93 2.09 11.16
CA ILE A 175 -15.47 1.56 12.42
C ILE A 175 -15.79 0.09 12.22
N THR A 176 -15.14 -0.78 13.00
CA THR A 176 -15.44 -2.22 13.02
C THR A 176 -16.18 -2.58 14.30
N SER A 177 -17.39 -3.14 14.18
CA SER A 177 -18.19 -3.60 15.30
C SER A 177 -18.39 -5.11 15.24
N VAL A 178 -18.10 -5.83 16.32
CA VAL A 178 -18.24 -7.27 16.43
C VAL A 178 -19.24 -7.62 17.52
N GLY A 179 -20.43 -8.15 17.12
CA GLY A 179 -21.42 -8.70 18.04
C GLY A 179 -21.17 -10.19 18.31
N ARG A 180 -21.18 -10.61 19.58
CA ARG A 180 -21.13 -12.04 19.97
C ARG A 180 -22.42 -12.41 20.67
N VAL A 181 -23.08 -13.48 20.20
CA VAL A 181 -24.25 -14.08 20.85
C VAL A 181 -23.79 -15.38 21.48
N ASN A 182 -23.93 -15.48 22.82
CA ASN A 182 -23.72 -16.73 23.52
C ASN A 182 -25.00 -17.56 23.41
N ASN A 183 -24.91 -18.77 22.88
CA ASN A 183 -25.95 -19.80 22.93
C ASN A 183 -25.83 -20.59 24.22
#